data_5ea657cd8d95d210fdaf2629dc6a3728
#
_entry.id   5ea657cd8d95d210fdaf2629dc6a3728
#
_cell.length_a   1.000
_cell.length_b   1.000
_cell.length_c   1.000
_cell.angle_alpha   90.00
_cell.angle_beta   90.00
_cell.angle_gamma   90.00
#
_symmetry.space_group_name_H-M   'P 1'
#
loop_
_entity.id
_entity.type
_entity.pdbx_description
1 polymer ?
#
loop_
_entity_poly.entity_id
_entity_poly.type
_entity_poly.pdbx_seq_one_letter_code
_entity_poly.pdbx_strand_id
1 'polypeptide(L)'
;MCPALLPYFHDPRYIRIHNKPLFLVYRASRLTDPRATTALWRQLAQQHGLDDLYLVKVESFYTDRNRHPELDGFDAALDFQPDWGSLPPPLQPPLRWKLLNKLGLAPPHPFSINQVYSYDDVVAAMLARPPVPYPRFPCVTPAWDNTARRRNGGATILHGSTPSAYGHWLRAVLADQQTLDQLPEPIVFINAWNEWAEGNHLEPDLKLKYELLIETAANLH
;
A
#
# COMPACT_ATOMS: atom_id res chain seq x y z
N MET A 1 14.61 15.29 13.32
CA MET A 1 13.32 14.72 13.74
C MET A 1 12.43 15.88 14.19
N CYS A 2 11.15 15.88 13.82
CA CYS A 2 10.23 16.95 14.23
C CYS A 2 9.89 16.76 15.72
N PRO A 3 10.07 17.77 16.60
CA PRO A 3 9.73 17.68 18.03
C PRO A 3 8.25 17.28 18.26
N ALA A 4 7.37 17.57 17.31
CA ALA A 4 5.96 17.19 17.37
C ALA A 4 5.72 15.67 17.39
N LEU A 5 6.66 14.83 16.95
CA LEU A 5 6.52 13.37 16.95
C LEU A 5 6.90 12.74 18.31
N LEU A 6 7.68 13.42 19.14
CA LEU A 6 8.15 12.86 20.41
C LEU A 6 7.03 12.43 21.36
N PRO A 7 5.95 13.22 21.56
CA PRO A 7 4.85 12.79 22.43
C PRO A 7 4.20 11.47 21.96
N TYR A 8 4.13 11.24 20.65
CA TYR A 8 3.61 9.98 20.10
C TYR A 8 4.60 8.84 20.33
N PHE A 9 5.89 9.06 20.08
CA PHE A 9 6.90 8.02 20.27
C PHE A 9 7.07 7.60 21.74
N HIS A 10 6.76 8.46 22.69
CA HIS A 10 6.74 8.13 24.11
C HIS A 10 5.44 7.50 24.60
N ASP A 11 4.36 7.55 23.81
CA ASP A 11 3.08 6.93 24.18
C ASP A 11 3.26 5.39 24.23
N PRO A 12 2.86 4.71 25.32
CA PRO A 12 3.01 3.26 25.45
C PRO A 12 2.14 2.47 24.46
N ARG A 13 1.15 3.11 23.82
CA ARG A 13 0.30 2.50 22.78
C ARG A 13 0.93 2.56 21.40
N TYR A 14 2.04 3.32 21.23
CA TYR A 14 2.68 3.45 19.94
C TYR A 14 3.34 2.13 19.51
N ILE A 15 3.14 1.74 18.26
CA ILE A 15 3.70 0.48 17.72
C ILE A 15 5.22 0.52 17.77
N ARG A 16 5.81 -0.52 18.34
CA ARG A 16 7.25 -0.68 18.50
C ARG A 16 7.72 -2.01 17.96
N ILE A 17 8.91 -2.02 17.42
CA ILE A 17 9.64 -3.23 17.03
C ILE A 17 10.95 -3.22 17.81
N HIS A 18 11.24 -4.28 18.58
CA HIS A 18 12.40 -4.35 19.48
C HIS A 18 12.54 -3.09 20.35
N ASN A 19 11.46 -2.63 20.97
CA ASN A 19 11.37 -1.41 21.78
C ASN A 19 11.58 -0.08 21.01
N LYS A 20 11.80 -0.10 19.70
CA LYS A 20 12.01 1.09 18.87
C LYS A 20 10.67 1.53 18.27
N PRO A 21 10.24 2.79 18.37
CA PRO A 21 9.05 3.30 17.69
C PRO A 21 9.14 3.07 16.19
N LEU A 22 8.08 2.49 15.60
CA LEU A 22 7.98 2.25 14.16
C LEU A 22 7.70 3.57 13.43
N PHE A 23 8.55 3.95 12.49
CA PHE A 23 8.38 5.17 11.71
C PHE A 23 8.54 4.92 10.21
N LEU A 24 7.48 5.22 9.45
CA LEU A 24 7.44 5.01 8.00
C LEU A 24 7.79 6.28 7.24
N VAL A 25 8.58 6.14 6.18
CA VAL A 25 8.97 7.25 5.30
C VAL A 25 8.44 6.99 3.89
N TYR A 26 7.40 7.74 3.49
CA TYR A 26 6.64 7.50 2.25
C TYR A 26 7.47 7.70 0.97
N ARG A 27 8.42 8.64 0.95
CA ARG A 27 9.28 8.94 -0.21
C ARG A 27 10.72 9.09 0.21
N ALA A 28 11.37 8.00 0.55
CA ALA A 28 12.78 7.99 0.94
C ALA A 28 13.70 8.56 -0.15
N SER A 29 13.37 8.33 -1.43
CA SER A 29 14.08 8.88 -2.59
C SER A 29 14.06 10.42 -2.71
N ARG A 30 13.21 11.10 -1.94
CA ARG A 30 13.16 12.57 -1.87
C ARG A 30 14.13 13.16 -0.85
N LEU A 31 14.70 12.34 0.00
CA LEU A 31 15.75 12.79 0.92
C LEU A 31 17.04 13.03 0.12
N THR A 32 17.68 14.18 0.31
CA THR A 32 18.93 14.52 -0.40
C THR A 32 20.04 13.51 -0.08
N ASP A 33 20.14 13.14 1.20
CA ASP A 33 21.01 12.07 1.70
C ASP A 33 20.19 11.25 2.70
N PRO A 34 19.57 10.12 2.25
CA PRO A 34 18.77 9.27 3.13
C PRO A 34 19.58 8.74 4.32
N ARG A 35 20.83 8.31 4.09
CA ARG A 35 21.67 7.72 5.13
C ARG A 35 22.07 8.71 6.21
N ALA A 36 22.50 9.90 5.82
CA ALA A 36 22.79 10.97 6.79
C ALA A 36 21.52 11.41 7.54
N THR A 37 20.39 11.48 6.84
CA THR A 37 19.10 11.86 7.45
C THR A 37 18.63 10.84 8.48
N THR A 38 18.67 9.56 8.15
CA THR A 38 18.26 8.48 9.08
C THR A 38 19.20 8.41 10.29
N ALA A 39 20.53 8.57 10.09
CA ALA A 39 21.48 8.63 11.18
C ALA A 39 21.20 9.81 12.12
N LEU A 40 20.92 10.99 11.57
CA LEU A 40 20.55 12.16 12.36
C LEU A 40 19.25 11.92 13.16
N TRP A 41 18.23 11.31 12.56
CA TRP A 41 16.98 11.01 13.27
C TRP A 41 17.18 10.06 14.44
N ARG A 42 18.03 9.02 14.29
CA ARG A 42 18.37 8.09 15.36
C ARG A 42 19.11 8.81 16.49
N GLN A 43 20.10 9.63 16.14
CA GLN A 43 20.80 10.45 17.14
C GLN A 43 19.86 11.37 17.92
N LEU A 44 18.95 12.05 17.22
CA LEU A 44 17.96 12.91 17.87
C LEU A 44 16.98 12.12 18.75
N ALA A 45 16.57 10.93 18.33
CA ALA A 45 15.74 10.06 19.14
C ALA A 45 16.43 9.71 20.47
N GLN A 46 17.70 9.32 20.42
CA GLN A 46 18.52 9.01 21.62
C GLN A 46 18.67 10.22 22.53
N GLN A 47 18.92 11.42 21.99
CA GLN A 47 18.99 12.66 22.77
C GLN A 47 17.69 12.99 23.51
N HIS A 48 16.56 12.46 23.03
CA HIS A 48 15.24 12.65 23.62
C HIS A 48 14.73 11.42 24.41
N GLY A 49 15.63 10.51 24.81
CA GLY A 49 15.30 9.41 25.71
C GLY A 49 14.64 8.20 25.05
N LEU A 50 14.73 8.07 23.73
CA LEU A 50 14.38 6.85 23.01
C LEU A 50 15.65 6.03 22.77
N ASP A 51 15.55 4.70 22.82
CA ASP A 51 16.72 3.84 22.52
C ASP A 51 17.16 4.02 21.06
N ASP A 52 16.20 4.02 20.15
CA ASP A 52 16.40 4.19 18.70
C ASP A 52 15.03 4.36 18.00
N LEU A 53 15.02 4.38 16.66
CA LEU A 53 13.83 4.29 15.82
C LEU A 53 13.91 3.03 14.95
N TYR A 54 12.76 2.38 14.71
CA TYR A 54 12.64 1.37 13.67
C TYR A 54 12.13 2.06 12.39
N LEU A 55 13.04 2.28 11.44
CA LEU A 55 12.79 3.08 10.25
C LEU A 55 12.42 2.19 9.06
N VAL A 56 11.27 2.46 8.46
CA VAL A 56 10.77 1.71 7.30
C VAL A 56 10.60 2.65 6.10
N LYS A 57 11.23 2.33 4.98
CA LYS A 57 10.96 3.02 3.72
C LYS A 57 9.75 2.42 3.02
N VAL A 58 8.89 3.27 2.46
CA VAL A 58 7.71 2.83 1.71
C VAL A 58 8.07 2.68 0.23
N GLU A 59 7.90 1.48 -0.33
CA GLU A 59 8.19 1.16 -1.73
C GLU A 59 6.96 1.41 -2.62
N SER A 60 6.46 2.65 -2.64
CA SER A 60 5.32 3.03 -3.49
C SER A 60 5.70 3.55 -4.87
N PHE A 61 6.97 3.95 -5.06
CA PHE A 61 7.47 4.51 -6.30
C PHE A 61 8.61 3.67 -6.87
N TYR A 62 8.72 3.63 -8.19
CA TYR A 62 9.75 2.87 -8.90
C TYR A 62 11.17 3.11 -8.37
N THR A 63 11.49 4.35 -7.99
CA THR A 63 12.80 4.75 -7.47
C THR A 63 13.12 4.18 -6.08
N ASP A 64 12.10 3.78 -5.31
CA ASP A 64 12.27 3.28 -3.94
C ASP A 64 12.30 1.75 -3.87
N ARG A 65 12.03 1.07 -5.01
CA ARG A 65 11.90 -0.39 -5.07
C ARG A 65 13.22 -1.11 -5.24
N ASN A 66 13.24 -2.37 -4.78
CA ASN A 66 14.32 -3.34 -5.02
C ASN A 66 15.71 -2.83 -4.62
N ARG A 67 15.77 -1.78 -3.82
CA ARG A 67 17.00 -1.28 -3.22
C ARG A 67 17.01 -1.65 -1.74
N HIS A 68 18.04 -2.36 -1.31
CA HIS A 68 18.17 -2.82 0.07
C HIS A 68 18.03 -1.64 1.05
N PRO A 69 17.10 -1.71 2.03
CA PRO A 69 16.81 -0.59 2.94
C PRO A 69 18.03 -0.06 3.69
N GLU A 70 18.90 -0.96 4.14
CA GLU A 70 20.11 -0.63 4.91
C GLU A 70 21.08 0.31 4.16
N LEU A 71 21.08 0.29 2.83
CA LEU A 71 21.92 1.21 2.03
C LEU A 71 21.54 2.66 2.26
N ASP A 72 20.29 2.91 2.63
CA ASP A 72 19.73 4.22 2.94
C ASP A 72 19.52 4.45 4.44
N GLY A 73 19.98 3.51 5.30
CA GLY A 73 19.88 3.58 6.75
C GLY A 73 18.50 3.21 7.32
N PHE A 74 17.66 2.52 6.54
CA PHE A 74 16.39 1.98 7.02
C PHE A 74 16.55 0.53 7.48
N ASP A 75 15.72 0.09 8.42
CA ASP A 75 15.72 -1.28 8.97
C ASP A 75 14.95 -2.25 8.07
N ALA A 76 13.90 -1.76 7.41
CA ALA A 76 13.02 -2.55 6.54
C ALA A 76 12.38 -1.70 5.44
N ALA A 77 11.65 -2.36 4.55
CA ALA A 77 10.77 -1.74 3.58
C ALA A 77 9.29 -2.08 3.85
N LEU A 78 8.38 -1.31 3.28
CA LEU A 78 6.95 -1.59 3.19
C LEU A 78 6.57 -1.77 1.72
N ASP A 79 6.02 -2.91 1.38
CA ASP A 79 5.49 -3.25 0.07
C ASP A 79 4.13 -2.55 -0.18
N PHE A 80 4.17 -1.26 -0.45
CA PHE A 80 2.95 -0.45 -0.55
C PHE A 80 2.08 -0.87 -1.74
N GLN A 81 0.78 -1.09 -1.48
CA GLN A 81 -0.16 -1.56 -2.48
C GLN A 81 -1.21 -0.50 -2.86
N PRO A 82 -1.68 -0.53 -4.13
CA PRO A 82 -1.23 -1.41 -5.22
C PRO A 82 0.13 -0.99 -5.78
N ASP A 83 0.93 -1.98 -6.16
CA ASP A 83 2.19 -1.74 -6.85
C ASP A 83 1.94 -1.38 -8.32
N TRP A 84 1.99 -0.09 -8.66
CA TRP A 84 1.72 0.44 -10.00
C TRP A 84 2.63 -0.10 -11.11
N GLY A 85 3.79 -0.63 -10.78
CA GLY A 85 4.73 -1.17 -11.75
C GLY A 85 4.54 -2.66 -12.05
N SER A 86 3.73 -3.34 -11.24
CA SER A 86 3.44 -4.77 -11.37
C SER A 86 1.98 -5.04 -11.76
N LEU A 87 1.25 -4.01 -12.20
CA LEU A 87 -0.15 -4.17 -12.62
C LEU A 87 -0.27 -5.06 -13.86
N PRO A 88 -1.34 -5.88 -13.94
CA PRO A 88 -1.66 -6.62 -15.16
C PRO A 88 -2.09 -5.67 -16.29
N PRO A 89 -2.28 -6.16 -17.52
CA PRO A 89 -2.86 -5.34 -18.58
C PRO A 89 -4.25 -4.79 -18.20
N PRO A 90 -4.56 -3.52 -18.53
CA PRO A 90 -5.87 -2.94 -18.23
C PRO A 90 -6.98 -3.60 -19.05
N LEU A 91 -8.16 -3.64 -18.47
CA LEU A 91 -9.38 -4.13 -19.12
C LEU A 91 -9.67 -3.31 -20.39
N GLN A 92 -10.09 -3.99 -21.43
CA GLN A 92 -10.40 -3.38 -22.71
C GLN A 92 -11.92 -3.29 -22.92
N PRO A 93 -12.42 -2.24 -23.58
CA PRO A 93 -13.81 -2.19 -24.00
C PRO A 93 -14.20 -3.38 -24.86
N PRO A 94 -15.45 -3.87 -24.77
CA PRO A 94 -15.96 -4.90 -25.67
C PRO A 94 -15.80 -4.50 -27.14
N LEU A 95 -15.46 -5.47 -28.00
CA LEU A 95 -15.20 -5.22 -29.42
C LEU A 95 -16.38 -4.51 -30.12
N ARG A 96 -17.61 -4.92 -29.80
CA ARG A 96 -18.84 -4.29 -30.29
C ARG A 96 -18.91 -2.80 -29.93
N TRP A 97 -18.47 -2.42 -28.73
CA TRP A 97 -18.46 -1.03 -28.29
C TRP A 97 -17.40 -0.20 -29.03
N LYS A 98 -16.21 -0.78 -29.23
CA LYS A 98 -15.15 -0.15 -30.06
C LYS A 98 -15.65 0.18 -31.46
N LEU A 99 -16.41 -0.76 -32.07
CA LEU A 99 -16.99 -0.55 -33.39
C LEU A 99 -18.05 0.56 -33.39
N LEU A 100 -19.00 0.53 -32.45
CA LEU A 100 -20.05 1.56 -32.32
C LEU A 100 -19.44 2.95 -32.06
N ASN A 101 -18.44 3.02 -31.21
CA ASN A 101 -17.74 4.29 -30.95
C ASN A 101 -17.03 4.81 -32.22
N LYS A 102 -16.35 3.95 -32.97
CA LYS A 102 -15.69 4.31 -34.23
C LYS A 102 -16.69 4.83 -35.28
N LEU A 103 -17.93 4.35 -35.25
CA LEU A 103 -19.03 4.79 -36.15
C LEU A 103 -19.75 6.04 -35.60
N GLY A 104 -19.36 6.59 -34.47
CA GLY A 104 -20.03 7.72 -33.82
C GLY A 104 -21.39 7.37 -33.19
N LEU A 105 -21.71 6.07 -33.06
CA LEU A 105 -23.00 5.59 -32.54
C LEU A 105 -22.99 5.33 -31.02
N ALA A 106 -21.82 5.43 -30.37
CA ALA A 106 -21.68 5.31 -28.92
C ALA A 106 -20.63 6.29 -28.38
N PRO A 107 -20.78 6.77 -27.14
CA PRO A 107 -19.76 7.59 -26.48
C PRO A 107 -18.51 6.74 -26.17
N PRO A 108 -17.37 7.38 -25.80
CA PRO A 108 -16.22 6.64 -25.32
C PRO A 108 -16.57 5.72 -24.12
N HIS A 109 -16.09 4.49 -24.15
CA HIS A 109 -16.30 3.56 -23.04
C HIS A 109 -15.48 3.97 -21.82
N PRO A 110 -15.98 3.80 -20.58
CA PRO A 110 -15.19 4.10 -19.37
C PRO A 110 -13.80 3.45 -19.35
N PHE A 111 -13.66 2.24 -19.93
CA PHE A 111 -12.37 1.54 -20.06
C PHE A 111 -11.45 2.13 -21.15
N SER A 112 -11.95 3.04 -21.99
CA SER A 112 -11.14 3.75 -22.98
C SER A 112 -10.57 5.06 -22.43
N ILE A 113 -11.27 5.67 -21.48
CA ILE A 113 -10.89 6.97 -20.91
C ILE A 113 -10.19 6.85 -19.56
N ASN A 114 -10.25 5.67 -18.93
CA ASN A 114 -9.61 5.35 -17.65
C ASN A 114 -8.74 4.10 -17.77
N GLN A 115 -7.81 3.95 -16.84
CA GLN A 115 -7.04 2.72 -16.65
C GLN A 115 -7.80 1.83 -15.67
N VAL A 116 -8.52 0.86 -16.19
CA VAL A 116 -9.36 -0.05 -15.38
C VAL A 116 -8.72 -1.43 -15.36
N TYR A 117 -8.47 -1.94 -14.17
CA TYR A 117 -7.88 -3.25 -13.94
C TYR A 117 -8.86 -4.16 -13.22
N SER A 118 -8.85 -5.46 -13.51
CA SER A 118 -9.55 -6.45 -12.70
C SER A 118 -8.90 -6.53 -11.33
N TYR A 119 -9.68 -6.41 -10.25
CA TYR A 119 -9.15 -6.51 -8.89
C TYR A 119 -8.50 -7.87 -8.64
N ASP A 120 -9.15 -8.96 -9.08
CA ASP A 120 -8.62 -10.32 -8.92
C ASP A 120 -7.31 -10.53 -9.67
N ASP A 121 -7.19 -9.99 -10.90
CA ASP A 121 -5.94 -10.08 -11.67
C ASP A 121 -4.82 -9.25 -11.01
N VAL A 122 -5.16 -8.11 -10.40
CA VAL A 122 -4.20 -7.32 -9.61
C VAL A 122 -3.73 -8.12 -8.39
N VAL A 123 -4.64 -8.72 -7.62
CA VAL A 123 -4.29 -9.57 -6.48
C VAL A 123 -3.37 -10.70 -6.92
N ALA A 124 -3.72 -11.42 -7.99
CA ALA A 124 -2.90 -12.49 -8.52
C ALA A 124 -1.49 -12.00 -8.93
N ALA A 125 -1.39 -10.85 -9.60
CA ALA A 125 -0.12 -10.25 -9.99
C ALA A 125 0.74 -9.84 -8.77
N MET A 126 0.12 -9.29 -7.73
CA MET A 126 0.82 -8.90 -6.50
C MET A 126 1.36 -10.11 -5.74
N LEU A 127 0.56 -11.18 -5.63
CA LEU A 127 0.96 -12.42 -4.96
C LEU A 127 2.03 -13.22 -5.75
N ALA A 128 2.08 -13.06 -7.06
CA ALA A 128 3.07 -13.74 -7.91
C ALA A 128 4.44 -13.06 -7.94
N ARG A 129 4.62 -11.91 -7.29
CA ARG A 129 5.92 -11.22 -7.29
C ARG A 129 6.98 -12.01 -6.52
N PRO A 130 8.23 -12.02 -7.00
CA PRO A 130 9.29 -12.72 -6.31
C PRO A 130 9.59 -12.10 -4.94
N PRO A 131 10.04 -12.91 -3.97
CA PRO A 131 10.50 -12.41 -2.68
C PRO A 131 11.74 -11.51 -2.85
N VAL A 132 11.98 -10.64 -1.88
CA VAL A 132 13.17 -9.78 -1.82
C VAL A 132 14.11 -10.26 -0.72
N PRO A 133 15.45 -9.99 -0.82
CA PRO A 133 16.43 -10.46 0.14
C PRO A 133 16.59 -9.52 1.36
N TYR A 134 15.50 -8.88 1.81
CA TYR A 134 15.49 -7.97 2.96
C TYR A 134 14.11 -7.96 3.64
N PRO A 135 14.02 -7.57 4.92
CA PRO A 135 12.75 -7.45 5.61
C PRO A 135 11.83 -6.46 4.89
N ARG A 136 10.67 -6.95 4.41
CA ARG A 136 9.67 -6.15 3.71
C ARG A 136 8.28 -6.48 4.21
N PHE A 137 7.69 -5.55 4.96
CA PHE A 137 6.34 -5.69 5.46
C PHE A 137 5.33 -5.74 4.31
N PRO A 138 4.45 -6.72 4.31
CA PRO A 138 3.40 -6.81 3.29
C PRO A 138 2.31 -5.77 3.50
N CYS A 139 1.64 -5.42 2.41
CA CYS A 139 0.50 -4.52 2.42
C CYS A 139 -0.59 -5.05 1.48
N VAL A 140 -1.84 -4.78 1.80
CA VAL A 140 -3.00 -5.05 0.95
C VAL A 140 -3.82 -3.78 0.77
N THR A 141 -4.67 -3.73 -0.27
CA THR A 141 -5.59 -2.61 -0.48
C THR A 141 -7.01 -3.11 -0.73
N PRO A 142 -8.04 -2.61 0.00
CA PRO A 142 -9.41 -3.09 -0.15
C PRO A 142 -10.04 -2.72 -1.47
N ALA A 143 -9.69 -1.55 -2.03
CA ALA A 143 -10.25 -1.06 -3.29
C ALA A 143 -9.35 0.05 -3.87
N TRP A 144 -9.66 0.53 -5.08
CA TRP A 144 -9.10 1.74 -5.62
C TRP A 144 -9.99 2.29 -6.74
N ASP A 145 -10.44 3.52 -6.58
CA ASP A 145 -11.16 4.28 -7.63
C ASP A 145 -10.93 5.79 -7.41
N ASN A 146 -9.98 6.36 -8.13
CA ASN A 146 -9.65 7.77 -7.99
C ASN A 146 -10.39 8.69 -9.00
N THR A 147 -11.52 8.25 -9.53
CA THR A 147 -12.34 9.07 -10.47
C THR A 147 -12.75 10.39 -9.83
N ALA A 148 -13.00 10.44 -8.53
CA ALA A 148 -13.34 11.68 -7.80
C ALA A 148 -12.27 12.77 -7.93
N ARG A 149 -11.02 12.39 -8.15
CA ARG A 149 -9.88 13.31 -8.37
C ARG A 149 -9.66 13.68 -9.85
N ARG A 150 -10.39 13.05 -10.79
CA ARG A 150 -10.15 13.16 -12.23
C ARG A 150 -11.35 13.75 -12.96
N ARG A 151 -11.24 14.98 -13.42
CA ARG A 151 -12.36 15.67 -14.10
C ARG A 151 -12.59 15.19 -15.54
N ASN A 152 -11.54 14.74 -16.26
CA ASN A 152 -11.58 14.48 -17.70
C ASN A 152 -11.10 13.06 -18.07
N GLY A 153 -11.31 12.08 -17.21
CA GLY A 153 -10.77 10.74 -17.38
C GLY A 153 -9.31 10.61 -16.92
N GLY A 154 -8.66 9.50 -17.26
CA GLY A 154 -7.32 9.17 -16.79
C GLY A 154 -7.29 8.71 -15.33
N ALA A 155 -8.44 8.27 -14.79
CA ALA A 155 -8.51 7.63 -13.50
C ALA A 155 -7.92 6.23 -13.55
N THR A 156 -7.43 5.76 -12.42
CA THR A 156 -7.08 4.36 -12.19
C THR A 156 -8.14 3.72 -11.32
N ILE A 157 -8.64 2.56 -11.73
CA ILE A 157 -9.75 1.86 -11.07
C ILE A 157 -9.39 0.37 -10.95
N LEU A 158 -9.52 -0.17 -9.76
CA LEU A 158 -9.51 -1.62 -9.51
C LEU A 158 -10.97 -2.10 -9.51
N HIS A 159 -11.42 -2.57 -10.65
CA HIS A 159 -12.80 -2.98 -10.87
C HIS A 159 -13.08 -4.37 -10.31
N GLY A 160 -14.22 -4.53 -9.66
CA GLY A 160 -14.65 -5.80 -9.09
C GLY A 160 -14.13 -6.05 -7.68
N SER A 161 -13.56 -5.05 -7.00
CA SER A 161 -13.24 -5.15 -5.58
C SER A 161 -14.51 -5.44 -4.77
N THR A 162 -14.44 -6.47 -3.94
CA THR A 162 -15.49 -6.88 -3.01
C THR A 162 -14.86 -7.22 -1.65
N PRO A 163 -15.63 -7.21 -0.55
CA PRO A 163 -15.10 -7.64 0.74
C PRO A 163 -14.47 -9.04 0.69
N SER A 164 -15.09 -9.99 0.00
CA SER A 164 -14.55 -11.36 -0.14
C SER A 164 -13.24 -11.41 -0.94
N ALA A 165 -13.13 -10.64 -2.04
CA ALA A 165 -11.89 -10.58 -2.83
C ALA A 165 -10.75 -9.93 -2.03
N TYR A 166 -11.05 -8.87 -1.27
CA TYR A 166 -10.11 -8.26 -0.34
C TYR A 166 -9.67 -9.25 0.76
N GLY A 167 -10.63 -9.96 1.37
CA GLY A 167 -10.35 -10.98 2.38
C GLY A 167 -9.51 -12.13 1.84
N HIS A 168 -9.71 -12.53 0.58
CA HIS A 168 -8.84 -13.51 -0.09
C HIS A 168 -7.39 -13.02 -0.15
N TRP A 169 -7.16 -11.76 -0.56
CA TRP A 169 -5.81 -11.18 -0.59
C TRP A 169 -5.18 -11.13 0.80
N LEU A 170 -5.92 -10.60 1.78
CA LEU A 170 -5.45 -10.52 3.16
C LEU A 170 -5.06 -11.91 3.71
N ARG A 171 -5.92 -12.90 3.51
CA ARG A 171 -5.65 -14.30 3.92
C ARG A 171 -4.41 -14.87 3.26
N ALA A 172 -4.24 -14.65 1.95
CA ALA A 172 -3.06 -15.12 1.24
C ALA A 172 -1.77 -14.52 1.78
N VAL A 173 -1.77 -13.23 2.09
CA VAL A 173 -0.63 -12.53 2.69
C VAL A 173 -0.33 -13.03 4.11
N LEU A 174 -1.37 -13.24 4.93
CA LEU A 174 -1.23 -13.78 6.30
C LEU A 174 -0.75 -15.25 6.32
N ALA A 175 -1.01 -16.00 5.26
CA ALA A 175 -0.57 -17.38 5.11
C ALA A 175 0.86 -17.52 4.53
N ASP A 176 1.45 -16.44 4.03
CA ASP A 176 2.82 -16.43 3.48
C ASP A 176 3.87 -16.42 4.60
N GLN A 177 4.09 -17.58 5.22
CA GLN A 177 5.07 -17.75 6.29
C GLN A 177 6.48 -17.40 5.83
N GLN A 178 6.85 -17.66 4.58
CA GLN A 178 8.17 -17.35 4.07
C GLN A 178 8.47 -15.84 4.14
N THR A 179 7.49 -15.01 3.86
CA THR A 179 7.61 -13.55 4.01
C THR A 179 7.56 -13.13 5.47
N LEU A 180 6.61 -13.67 6.25
CA LEU A 180 6.42 -13.28 7.64
C LEU A 180 7.58 -13.67 8.55
N ASP A 181 8.21 -14.82 8.33
CA ASP A 181 9.36 -15.29 9.10
C ASP A 181 10.63 -14.43 8.91
N GLN A 182 10.67 -13.61 7.86
CA GLN A 182 11.76 -12.64 7.63
C GLN A 182 11.56 -11.33 8.41
N LEU A 183 10.38 -11.13 9.01
CA LEU A 183 10.03 -9.93 9.74
C LEU A 183 10.32 -10.08 11.23
N PRO A 184 10.75 -9.00 11.90
CA PRO A 184 10.94 -9.02 13.35
C PRO A 184 9.61 -9.17 14.11
N GLU A 185 8.51 -8.73 13.49
CA GLU A 185 7.13 -8.83 13.98
C GLU A 185 6.21 -9.07 12.78
N PRO A 186 5.21 -9.95 12.87
CA PRO A 186 4.32 -10.31 11.77
C PRO A 186 3.25 -9.23 11.52
N ILE A 187 3.68 -8.03 11.10
CA ILE A 187 2.80 -6.90 10.84
C ILE A 187 2.42 -6.87 9.36
N VAL A 188 1.12 -6.80 9.07
CA VAL A 188 0.56 -6.56 7.73
C VAL A 188 -0.07 -5.17 7.70
N PHE A 189 0.24 -4.40 6.68
CA PHE A 189 -0.34 -3.08 6.49
C PHE A 189 -1.56 -3.13 5.58
N ILE A 190 -2.48 -2.19 5.77
CA ILE A 190 -3.65 -2.02 4.91
C ILE A 190 -3.65 -0.57 4.41
N ASN A 191 -3.64 -0.41 3.11
CA ASN A 191 -3.81 0.89 2.45
C ASN A 191 -5.24 0.96 1.90
N ALA A 192 -6.17 1.68 2.57
CA ALA A 192 -5.99 2.48 3.76
C ALA A 192 -7.25 2.43 4.67
N TRP A 193 -7.19 3.13 5.82
CA TRP A 193 -8.38 3.31 6.66
C TRP A 193 -9.42 4.19 5.96
N ASN A 194 -9.04 5.36 5.41
CA ASN A 194 -9.99 6.39 4.96
C ASN A 194 -9.53 7.25 3.77
N GLU A 195 -8.88 6.67 2.77
CA GLU A 195 -8.56 7.38 1.51
C GLU A 195 -9.78 7.49 0.59
N TRP A 196 -10.81 8.20 1.06
CA TRP A 196 -12.08 8.39 0.37
C TRP A 196 -11.95 8.95 -1.05
N ALA A 197 -11.04 9.89 -1.25
CA ALA A 197 -10.81 10.52 -2.56
C ALA A 197 -10.19 9.57 -3.60
N GLU A 198 -9.70 8.42 -3.15
CA GLU A 198 -9.16 7.35 -3.98
C GLU A 198 -10.06 6.10 -3.97
N GLY A 199 -11.27 6.21 -3.37
CA GLY A 199 -12.18 5.08 -3.22
C GLY A 199 -11.54 3.88 -2.52
N ASN A 200 -10.59 4.16 -1.62
CA ASN A 200 -9.76 3.17 -0.96
C ASN A 200 -9.87 3.33 0.56
N HIS A 201 -10.79 2.61 1.18
CA HIS A 201 -11.10 2.77 2.59
C HIS A 201 -11.61 1.48 3.23
N LEU A 202 -11.24 1.27 4.49
CA LEU A 202 -11.84 0.27 5.39
C LEU A 202 -12.95 0.86 6.25
N GLU A 203 -12.92 2.19 6.43
CA GLU A 203 -13.92 2.90 7.21
C GLU A 203 -15.33 2.59 6.68
N PRO A 204 -16.30 2.29 7.56
CA PRO A 204 -17.64 1.92 7.15
C PRO A 204 -18.31 2.96 6.24
N ASP A 205 -18.96 2.51 5.18
CA ASP A 205 -19.68 3.32 4.22
C ASP A 205 -21.16 2.92 4.10
N LEU A 206 -21.93 3.70 3.36
CA LEU A 206 -23.36 3.45 3.17
C LEU A 206 -23.63 2.20 2.29
N LYS A 207 -22.69 1.81 1.44
CA LYS A 207 -22.83 0.70 0.50
C LYS A 207 -22.43 -0.64 1.12
N LEU A 208 -21.23 -0.72 1.68
CA LEU A 208 -20.64 -1.93 2.24
C LEU A 208 -20.81 -2.01 3.77
N LYS A 209 -21.24 -0.91 4.40
CA LYS A 209 -21.39 -0.85 5.87
C LYS A 209 -20.11 -1.31 6.57
N TYR A 210 -20.16 -2.39 7.32
CA TYR A 210 -19.05 -2.96 8.09
C TYR A 210 -18.39 -4.16 7.39
N GLU A 211 -18.79 -4.52 6.16
CA GLU A 211 -18.38 -5.78 5.53
C GLU A 211 -16.85 -5.91 5.40
N LEU A 212 -16.14 -4.84 5.05
CA LEU A 212 -14.67 -4.86 4.97
C LEU A 212 -14.01 -5.09 6.34
N LEU A 213 -14.55 -4.49 7.42
CA LEU A 213 -14.06 -4.72 8.77
C LEU A 213 -14.37 -6.13 9.28
N ILE A 214 -15.55 -6.65 8.96
CA ILE A 214 -15.95 -8.04 9.28
C ILE A 214 -15.00 -9.01 8.58
N GLU A 215 -14.71 -8.80 7.31
CA GLU A 215 -13.78 -9.62 6.55
C GLU A 215 -12.35 -9.51 7.10
N THR A 216 -11.92 -8.32 7.49
CA THR A 216 -10.62 -8.12 8.15
C THR A 216 -10.55 -8.91 9.46
N ALA A 217 -11.53 -8.78 10.32
CA ALA A 217 -11.58 -9.48 11.61
C ALA A 217 -11.60 -11.01 11.44
N ALA A 218 -12.35 -11.53 10.45
CA ALA A 218 -12.44 -12.96 10.17
C ALA A 218 -11.11 -13.60 9.71
N ASN A 219 -10.17 -12.79 9.21
CA ASN A 219 -8.85 -13.26 8.78
C ASN A 219 -7.75 -13.08 9.85
N LEU A 220 -8.03 -12.46 10.99
CA LEU A 220 -7.07 -12.25 12.08
C LEU A 220 -7.17 -13.32 13.19
N HIS A 221 -8.09 -14.27 13.07
CA HIS A 221 -8.34 -15.38 13.96
C HIS A 221 -8.18 -16.70 13.24
#